data_583d45698b7e548247fbd98993dd3f3a
#
_entry.id   583d45698b7e548247fbd98993dd3f3a
#
_cell.length_a   1.000
_cell.length_b   1.000
_cell.length_c   1.000
_cell.angle_alpha   90.00
_cell.angle_beta   90.00
_cell.angle_gamma   90.00
#
_symmetry.space_group_name_H-M   'P 1'
#
loop_
_entity.id
_entity.type
_entity.pdbx_description
1 polymer ?
#
loop_
_entity_poly.entity_id
_entity_poly.type
_entity_poly.pdbx_seq_one_letter_code
_entity_poly.pdbx_strand_id
1 'polypeptide(L)'
;MAGLNEEQIRYLFAGDLLAQGIATSYGIMELQIPLFGLYGACSTCGESLSLASMAVNAGCAECAMALTSSHFASAEKEFRFPLEYAGQRPLSTTWTVTGSGAFVLAAAGSSYAEGASVCITGITTGKVVDYGVKDSMHMGAAMAPAAADTIYLQLRDFGREAE
;
A
#
# COMPACT_ATOMS: atom_id res chain seq x y z
N MET A 1 13.99 -7.70 -10.83
CA MET A 1 14.54 -6.39 -10.41
C MET A 1 14.40 -5.45 -11.59
N ALA A 2 14.03 -4.18 -11.37
CA ALA A 2 13.83 -3.21 -12.44
C ALA A 2 15.12 -2.76 -13.14
N GLY A 3 16.29 -3.13 -12.60
CA GLY A 3 17.61 -2.78 -13.19
C GLY A 3 17.94 -1.29 -13.14
N LEU A 4 17.27 -0.52 -12.27
CA LEU A 4 17.46 0.92 -12.10
C LEU A 4 18.37 1.22 -10.91
N ASN A 5 19.10 2.33 -11.02
CA ASN A 5 19.86 2.91 -9.91
C ASN A 5 18.99 3.88 -9.10
N GLU A 6 19.38 4.15 -7.86
CA GLU A 6 18.65 5.05 -6.97
C GLU A 6 18.48 6.46 -7.56
N GLU A 7 19.49 6.95 -8.27
CA GLU A 7 19.47 8.27 -8.91
C GLU A 7 18.41 8.43 -10.01
N GLN A 8 17.93 7.32 -10.56
CA GLN A 8 16.88 7.30 -11.59
C GLN A 8 15.46 7.39 -10.99
N ILE A 9 15.34 7.22 -9.68
CA ILE A 9 14.06 7.26 -8.96
C ILE A 9 13.93 8.63 -8.32
N ARG A 10 12.97 9.43 -8.81
CA ARG A 10 12.81 10.81 -8.36
C ARG A 10 12.20 10.94 -6.98
N TYR A 11 11.19 10.13 -6.67
CA TYR A 11 10.45 10.15 -5.43
C TYR A 11 10.15 8.76 -4.92
N LEU A 12 10.08 8.64 -3.60
CA LEU A 12 9.64 7.45 -2.89
C LEU A 12 8.38 7.77 -2.11
N PHE A 13 7.32 7.02 -2.36
CA PHE A 13 6.07 7.06 -1.61
C PHE A 13 6.02 5.81 -0.75
N ALA A 14 6.17 5.96 0.56
CA ALA A 14 6.35 4.79 1.42
C ALA A 14 5.71 4.94 2.80
N GLY A 15 5.28 3.82 3.35
CA GLY A 15 4.77 3.73 4.70
C GLY A 15 4.78 2.30 5.22
N ASP A 16 4.40 2.16 6.47
CA ASP A 16 4.36 0.88 7.17
C ASP A 16 3.00 0.62 7.83
N LEU A 17 2.76 -0.63 8.18
CA LEU A 17 1.49 -1.08 8.75
C LEU A 17 1.17 -0.41 10.10
N LEU A 18 2.18 0.02 10.85
CA LEU A 18 1.98 0.75 12.12
C LEU A 18 1.55 2.21 11.92
N ALA A 19 1.59 2.71 10.69
CA ALA A 19 1.29 4.10 10.35
C ALA A 19 2.14 5.11 11.15
N GLN A 20 3.37 4.75 11.46
CA GLN A 20 4.31 5.57 12.24
C GLN A 20 5.46 6.12 11.40
N GLY A 21 5.79 5.48 10.29
CA GLY A 21 6.85 5.89 9.37
C GLY A 21 8.27 5.68 9.87
N ILE A 22 8.47 5.21 11.11
CA ILE A 22 9.81 5.03 11.70
C ILE A 22 10.54 3.88 10.99
N ALA A 23 9.92 2.70 10.89
CA ALA A 23 10.52 1.55 10.22
C ALA A 23 10.82 1.86 8.75
N THR A 24 9.91 2.55 8.08
CA THR A 24 10.08 3.01 6.71
C THR A 24 11.28 3.93 6.58
N SER A 25 11.37 4.98 7.41
CA SER A 25 12.43 5.98 7.34
C SER A 25 13.82 5.37 7.55
N TYR A 26 13.97 4.49 8.53
CA TYR A 26 15.23 3.78 8.77
C TYR A 26 15.55 2.78 7.65
N GLY A 27 14.54 2.08 7.14
CA GLY A 27 14.74 1.07 6.10
C GLY A 27 15.19 1.61 4.75
N ILE A 28 14.84 2.87 4.44
CA ILE A 28 15.17 3.52 3.16
C ILE A 28 16.28 4.56 3.27
N MET A 29 16.81 4.80 4.46
CA MET A 29 17.76 5.89 4.72
C MET A 29 18.98 5.85 3.79
N GLU A 30 19.45 4.66 3.45
CA GLU A 30 20.62 4.49 2.58
C GLU A 30 20.33 4.83 1.11
N LEU A 31 19.07 4.79 0.67
CA LEU A 31 18.71 5.05 -0.72
C LEU A 31 18.81 6.54 -1.10
N GLN A 32 18.82 7.44 -0.15
CA GLN A 32 18.94 8.91 -0.35
C GLN A 32 17.92 9.48 -1.36
N ILE A 33 16.77 8.84 -1.51
CA ILE A 33 15.67 9.28 -2.38
C ILE A 33 14.69 10.12 -1.57
N PRO A 34 14.21 11.27 -2.09
CA PRO A 34 13.20 12.08 -1.41
C PRO A 34 11.94 11.27 -1.08
N LEU A 35 11.54 11.28 0.19
CA LEU A 35 10.46 10.48 0.74
C LEU A 35 9.20 11.31 0.96
N PHE A 36 8.07 10.78 0.49
CA PHE A 36 6.73 11.12 0.96
C PHE A 36 6.26 10.01 1.91
N GLY A 37 6.21 10.32 3.21
CA GLY A 37 5.76 9.39 4.25
C GLY A 37 4.25 9.22 4.23
N LEU A 38 3.79 7.96 4.20
CA LEU A 38 2.39 7.59 4.14
C LEU A 38 1.97 6.92 5.45
N TYR A 39 0.75 7.18 5.86
CA TYR A 39 0.23 6.75 7.17
C TYR A 39 -1.06 5.95 7.05
N GLY A 40 -1.29 5.34 5.91
CA GLY A 40 -2.52 4.58 5.60
C GLY A 40 -2.60 3.19 6.25
N ALA A 41 -1.57 2.75 6.98
CA ALA A 41 -1.50 1.40 7.53
C ALA A 41 -1.79 0.33 6.47
N CYS A 42 -2.90 -0.40 6.57
CA CYS A 42 -3.27 -1.44 5.61
C CYS A 42 -3.52 -0.92 4.19
N SER A 43 -3.87 0.36 4.01
CA SER A 43 -4.09 0.98 2.70
C SER A 43 -2.82 1.53 2.06
N THR A 44 -1.68 1.53 2.75
CA THR A 44 -0.43 2.13 2.28
C THR A 44 0.01 1.60 0.91
N CYS A 45 -0.22 0.33 0.60
CA CYS A 45 0.13 -0.22 -0.71
C CYS A 45 -0.65 0.46 -1.84
N GLY A 46 -1.98 0.54 -1.72
CA GLY A 46 -2.82 1.22 -2.70
C GLY A 46 -2.56 2.73 -2.76
N GLU A 47 -2.34 3.36 -1.61
CA GLU A 47 -2.03 4.78 -1.49
C GLU A 47 -0.69 5.13 -2.17
N SER A 48 0.37 4.37 -1.88
CA SER A 48 1.69 4.59 -2.48
C SER A 48 1.68 4.40 -4.00
N LEU A 49 1.02 3.36 -4.50
CA LEU A 49 0.84 3.13 -5.93
C LEU A 49 0.06 4.26 -6.60
N SER A 50 -1.01 4.74 -5.96
CA SER A 50 -1.83 5.83 -6.48
C SER A 50 -1.05 7.14 -6.58
N LEU A 51 -0.36 7.53 -5.51
CA LEU A 51 0.41 8.78 -5.46
C LEU A 51 1.61 8.74 -6.41
N ALA A 52 2.34 7.62 -6.47
CA ALA A 52 3.44 7.46 -7.42
C ALA A 52 2.95 7.56 -8.88
N SER A 53 1.80 6.93 -9.18
CA SER A 53 1.17 7.03 -10.52
C SER A 53 0.75 8.45 -10.86
N MET A 54 0.16 9.17 -9.90
CA MET A 54 -0.22 10.57 -10.07
C MET A 54 1.00 11.44 -10.33
N ALA A 55 2.09 11.25 -9.58
CA ALA A 55 3.34 12.00 -9.76
C ALA A 55 3.96 11.77 -11.13
N VAL A 56 3.99 10.52 -11.60
CA VAL A 56 4.50 10.18 -12.93
C VAL A 56 3.60 10.75 -14.03
N ASN A 57 2.28 10.57 -13.90
CA ASN A 57 1.32 11.06 -14.89
C ASN A 57 1.28 12.59 -14.98
N ALA A 58 1.51 13.29 -13.87
CA ALA A 58 1.60 14.75 -13.83
C ALA A 58 2.95 15.30 -14.37
N GLY A 59 3.89 14.43 -14.74
CA GLY A 59 5.23 14.83 -15.19
C GLY A 59 6.15 15.33 -14.08
N CYS A 60 5.79 15.13 -12.81
CA CYS A 60 6.65 15.49 -11.67
C CYS A 60 7.86 14.54 -11.53
N ALA A 61 7.75 13.34 -12.07
CA ALA A 61 8.80 12.32 -12.09
C ALA A 61 8.70 11.48 -13.35
N GLU A 62 9.83 11.10 -13.94
CA GLU A 62 9.87 10.09 -15.00
C GLU A 62 9.73 8.68 -14.41
N CYS A 63 10.29 8.50 -13.20
CA CYS A 63 10.24 7.27 -12.45
C CYS A 63 10.06 7.56 -10.96
N ALA A 64 9.15 6.85 -10.32
CA ALA A 64 8.87 6.92 -8.89
C ALA A 64 8.77 5.52 -8.30
N MET A 65 9.02 5.39 -7.00
CA MET A 65 8.88 4.12 -6.29
C MET A 65 7.75 4.20 -5.28
N ALA A 66 6.91 3.18 -5.27
CA ALA A 66 5.93 2.90 -4.22
C ALA A 66 6.45 1.77 -3.35
N LEU A 67 6.45 1.96 -2.03
CA LEU A 67 6.95 0.98 -1.08
C LEU A 67 5.99 0.84 0.10
N THR A 68 5.76 -0.38 0.50
CA THR A 68 5.02 -0.68 1.72
C THR A 68 5.72 -1.77 2.50
N SER A 69 5.68 -1.66 3.81
CA SER A 69 6.21 -2.70 4.69
C SER A 69 5.20 -3.07 5.76
N SER A 70 5.24 -4.31 6.19
CA SER A 70 4.65 -4.69 7.45
C SER A 70 5.58 -4.20 8.58
N HIS A 71 5.61 -4.87 9.66
CA HIS A 71 6.44 -4.51 10.78
C HIS A 71 6.94 -5.79 11.41
N PHE A 72 7.91 -5.65 12.25
CA PHE A 72 8.43 -6.76 13.02
C PHE A 72 7.50 -7.15 14.19
N ALA A 73 7.85 -8.20 14.90
CA ALA A 73 7.06 -8.93 15.89
C ALA A 73 6.16 -8.15 16.87
N SER A 74 6.43 -6.88 17.17
CA SER A 74 5.62 -6.09 18.11
C SER A 74 4.19 -5.83 17.61
N ALA A 75 4.00 -5.60 16.34
CA ALA A 75 2.67 -5.39 15.79
C ALA A 75 1.99 -6.70 15.37
N GLU A 76 2.73 -7.76 15.22
CA GLU A 76 2.12 -9.09 15.09
C GLU A 76 1.32 -9.46 16.34
N LYS A 77 1.73 -9.01 17.53
CA LYS A 77 0.97 -9.18 18.75
C LYS A 77 -0.38 -8.46 18.73
N GLU A 78 -0.42 -7.27 18.14
CA GLU A 78 -1.62 -6.46 18.05
C GLU A 78 -2.63 -7.08 17.08
N PHE A 79 -2.17 -7.65 15.97
CA PHE A 79 -3.02 -8.19 14.92
C PHE A 79 -3.25 -9.71 14.99
N ARG A 80 -2.59 -10.42 15.90
CA ARG A 80 -2.71 -11.87 16.10
C ARG A 80 -3.33 -12.20 17.44
N PHE A 81 -4.48 -11.66 17.75
CA PHE A 81 -5.20 -12.11 18.94
C PHE A 81 -5.45 -13.64 18.87
N PRO A 82 -5.22 -14.44 19.91
CA PRO A 82 -4.81 -14.11 21.30
C PRO A 82 -3.30 -14.33 21.60
N LEU A 83 -2.40 -14.10 20.66
CA LEU A 83 -0.97 -14.39 20.83
C LEU A 83 -0.24 -13.47 21.82
N GLU A 84 -0.85 -12.41 22.24
CA GLU A 84 -0.29 -11.44 23.18
C GLU A 84 0.20 -12.03 24.50
N TYR A 85 -0.32 -13.19 24.88
CA TYR A 85 0.04 -13.93 26.09
C TYR A 85 0.77 -15.25 25.80
N ALA A 86 1.37 -15.41 24.66
CA ALA A 86 1.98 -16.66 24.21
C ALA A 86 1.00 -17.86 24.26
N GLY A 87 -0.30 -17.59 24.12
CA GLY A 87 -1.34 -18.60 24.10
C GLY A 87 -1.23 -19.54 22.90
N GLN A 88 -1.74 -20.74 23.05
CA GLN A 88 -1.82 -21.68 21.95
C GLN A 88 -2.79 -21.12 20.90
N ARG A 89 -2.35 -21.08 19.66
CA ARG A 89 -3.08 -20.49 18.57
C ARG A 89 -4.25 -21.36 18.12
N PRO A 90 -5.50 -20.87 18.16
CA PRO A 90 -6.63 -21.59 17.61
C PRO A 90 -6.58 -21.62 16.08
N LEU A 91 -7.18 -22.63 15.46
CA LEU A 91 -7.22 -22.79 14.00
C LEU A 91 -7.95 -21.66 13.28
N SER A 92 -8.84 -20.94 13.99
CA SER A 92 -9.59 -19.79 13.47
C SER A 92 -8.79 -18.49 13.46
N THR A 93 -7.60 -18.45 14.02
CA THR A 93 -6.77 -17.24 14.07
C THR A 93 -6.20 -16.91 12.70
N THR A 94 -6.34 -15.66 12.27
CA THR A 94 -5.70 -15.17 11.05
C THR A 94 -4.18 -15.10 11.20
N TRP A 95 -3.48 -15.25 10.08
CA TRP A 95 -2.05 -15.10 10.03
C TRP A 95 -1.66 -13.74 9.45
N THR A 96 -0.68 -13.12 10.05
CA THR A 96 0.04 -11.99 9.46
C THR A 96 1.40 -12.45 8.97
N VAL A 97 1.93 -11.78 7.96
CA VAL A 97 3.25 -12.08 7.39
C VAL A 97 4.09 -10.82 7.48
N THR A 98 5.29 -10.94 8.02
CA THR A 98 6.27 -9.86 7.99
C THR A 98 6.92 -9.81 6.60
N GLY A 99 6.89 -8.65 5.97
CA GLY A 99 7.43 -8.49 4.64
C GLY A 99 7.39 -7.04 4.16
N SER A 100 7.95 -6.82 2.99
CA SER A 100 7.90 -5.54 2.29
C SER A 100 7.71 -5.78 0.80
N GLY A 101 7.12 -4.80 0.13
CA GLY A 101 6.94 -4.80 -1.30
C GLY A 101 7.30 -3.43 -1.88
N ALA A 102 8.05 -3.43 -2.97
CA ALA A 102 8.41 -2.21 -3.68
C ALA A 102 8.00 -2.35 -5.15
N PHE A 103 7.47 -1.27 -5.70
CA PHE A 103 7.05 -1.15 -7.09
C PHE A 103 7.70 0.08 -7.69
N VAL A 104 8.30 -0.09 -8.84
CA VAL A 104 8.82 1.03 -9.63
C VAL A 104 7.78 1.36 -10.69
N LEU A 105 7.40 2.63 -10.76
CA LEU A 105 6.42 3.14 -11.70
C LEU A 105 7.08 4.13 -12.64
N ALA A 106 6.76 3.99 -13.92
CA ALA A 106 7.24 4.88 -14.97
C ALA A 106 6.14 5.18 -15.97
N ALA A 107 6.27 6.26 -16.71
CA ALA A 107 5.32 6.59 -17.76
C ALA A 107 5.31 5.50 -18.85
N ALA A 108 4.11 5.12 -19.30
CA ALA A 108 3.97 4.17 -20.39
C ALA A 108 4.72 4.68 -21.65
N GLY A 109 5.51 3.81 -22.25
CA GLY A 109 6.33 4.16 -23.42
C GLY A 109 7.65 4.86 -23.13
N SER A 110 7.98 5.13 -21.86
CA SER A 110 9.32 5.59 -21.47
C SER A 110 10.33 4.44 -21.53
N SER A 111 11.63 4.76 -21.59
CA SER A 111 12.70 3.77 -21.51
C SER A 111 12.71 3.01 -20.16
N TYR A 112 12.18 3.62 -19.11
CA TYR A 112 12.05 2.99 -17.79
C TYR A 112 10.92 1.96 -17.73
N ALA A 113 9.98 1.99 -18.67
CA ALA A 113 8.87 1.05 -18.77
C ALA A 113 9.16 -0.12 -19.72
N GLU A 114 10.37 -0.21 -20.27
CA GLU A 114 10.75 -1.25 -21.22
C GLU A 114 10.67 -2.63 -20.54
N GLY A 115 9.91 -3.55 -21.14
CA GLY A 115 9.65 -4.88 -20.57
C GLY A 115 8.58 -4.95 -19.49
N ALA A 116 7.94 -3.83 -19.12
CA ALA A 116 6.81 -3.84 -18.20
C ALA A 116 5.59 -4.51 -18.84
N SER A 117 5.01 -5.48 -18.14
CA SER A 117 3.83 -6.24 -18.60
C SER A 117 2.52 -5.78 -17.92
N VAL A 118 2.60 -4.90 -16.93
CA VAL A 118 1.46 -4.44 -16.14
C VAL A 118 1.39 -2.92 -16.16
N CYS A 119 0.19 -2.39 -16.37
CA CYS A 119 -0.08 -0.95 -16.35
C CYS A 119 -1.18 -0.62 -15.35
N ILE A 120 -1.02 0.51 -14.65
CA ILE A 120 -2.10 1.13 -13.89
C ILE A 120 -2.90 2.00 -14.86
N THR A 121 -4.13 1.61 -15.15
CA THR A 121 -5.00 2.28 -16.13
C THR A 121 -6.00 3.23 -15.49
N GLY A 122 -6.15 3.20 -14.19
CA GLY A 122 -7.07 4.06 -13.46
C GLY A 122 -6.89 3.92 -11.96
N ILE A 123 -7.25 4.97 -11.25
CA ILE A 123 -7.18 5.06 -9.80
C ILE A 123 -8.51 5.59 -9.29
N THR A 124 -9.08 4.94 -8.32
CA THR A 124 -10.23 5.45 -7.56
C THR A 124 -9.85 5.54 -6.09
N THR A 125 -9.84 6.76 -5.58
CA THR A 125 -9.59 7.00 -4.16
C THR A 125 -10.89 6.81 -3.39
N GLY A 126 -10.86 5.92 -2.40
CA GLY A 126 -12.00 5.69 -1.51
C GLY A 126 -12.22 6.85 -0.54
N LYS A 127 -13.35 6.81 0.13
CA LYS A 127 -13.72 7.74 1.20
C LYS A 127 -13.83 7.02 2.52
N VAL A 128 -13.78 7.78 3.62
CA VAL A 128 -14.05 7.23 4.95
C VAL A 128 -15.52 6.85 5.03
N VAL A 129 -15.78 5.60 5.42
CA VAL A 129 -17.13 5.06 5.63
C VAL A 129 -17.18 4.47 7.03
N ASP A 130 -18.11 4.96 7.84
CA ASP A 130 -18.35 4.46 9.20
C ASP A 130 -19.79 4.00 9.37
N TYR A 131 -19.97 2.72 9.66
CA TYR A 131 -21.27 2.11 9.98
C TYR A 131 -21.47 1.89 11.49
N GLY A 132 -20.64 2.51 12.32
CA GLY A 132 -20.74 2.43 13.78
C GLY A 132 -20.41 1.05 14.34
N VAL A 133 -19.61 0.25 13.68
CA VAL A 133 -19.14 -1.03 14.19
C VAL A 133 -18.27 -0.82 15.42
N LYS A 134 -18.70 -1.37 16.56
CA LYS A 134 -18.04 -1.18 17.86
C LYS A 134 -17.19 -2.37 18.29
N ASP A 135 -17.36 -3.50 17.66
CA ASP A 135 -16.56 -4.70 17.93
C ASP A 135 -15.24 -4.61 17.19
N SER A 136 -14.16 -4.36 17.93
CA SER A 136 -12.80 -4.25 17.38
C SER A 136 -12.29 -5.56 16.73
N MET A 137 -12.90 -6.71 17.06
CA MET A 137 -12.58 -8.00 16.46
C MET A 137 -13.29 -8.20 15.11
N HIS A 138 -14.24 -7.35 14.75
CA HIS A 138 -15.03 -7.45 13.53
C HIS A 138 -14.52 -6.54 12.42
N MET A 139 -13.23 -6.61 12.14
CA MET A 139 -12.55 -5.78 11.14
C MET A 139 -13.20 -5.91 9.75
N GLY A 140 -13.63 -7.10 9.36
CA GLY A 140 -14.32 -7.32 8.09
C GLY A 140 -15.62 -6.52 7.97
N ALA A 141 -16.41 -6.42 9.03
CA ALA A 141 -17.65 -5.63 9.04
C ALA A 141 -17.37 -4.12 8.90
N ALA A 142 -16.26 -3.64 9.43
CA ALA A 142 -15.83 -2.25 9.27
C ALA A 142 -15.30 -1.95 7.86
N MET A 143 -14.55 -2.87 7.27
CA MET A 143 -13.86 -2.66 5.99
C MET A 143 -14.75 -2.92 4.76
N ALA A 144 -15.67 -3.89 4.84
CA ALA A 144 -16.48 -4.31 3.69
C ALA A 144 -17.29 -3.18 3.04
N PRO A 145 -17.96 -2.27 3.79
CA PRO A 145 -18.70 -1.16 3.19
C PRO A 145 -17.81 -0.19 2.42
N ALA A 146 -16.64 0.14 2.95
CA ALA A 146 -15.69 1.03 2.29
C ALA A 146 -15.13 0.39 1.00
N ALA A 147 -14.82 -0.90 1.06
CA ALA A 147 -14.37 -1.65 -0.12
C ALA A 147 -15.45 -1.70 -1.20
N ALA A 148 -16.69 -2.02 -0.82
CA ALA A 148 -17.83 -2.09 -1.75
C ALA A 148 -18.09 -0.75 -2.43
N ASP A 149 -18.08 0.36 -1.67
CA ASP A 149 -18.23 1.71 -2.22
C ASP A 149 -17.13 2.05 -3.24
N THR A 150 -15.88 1.77 -2.89
CA THR A 150 -14.74 2.07 -3.77
C THR A 150 -14.77 1.22 -5.04
N ILE A 151 -15.09 -0.07 -4.94
CA ILE A 151 -15.22 -0.96 -6.10
C ILE A 151 -16.35 -0.48 -7.01
N TYR A 152 -17.50 -0.15 -6.44
CA TYR A 152 -18.63 0.37 -7.20
C TYR A 152 -18.27 1.65 -7.95
N LEU A 153 -17.59 2.59 -7.30
CA LEU A 153 -17.13 3.83 -7.92
C LEU A 153 -16.14 3.55 -9.05
N GLN A 154 -15.19 2.65 -8.85
CA GLN A 154 -14.22 2.25 -9.87
C GLN A 154 -14.90 1.69 -11.11
N LEU A 155 -15.85 0.77 -10.94
CA LEU A 155 -16.58 0.17 -12.06
C LEU A 155 -17.39 1.23 -12.81
N ARG A 156 -18.11 2.06 -12.08
CA ARG A 156 -18.94 3.14 -12.65
C ARG A 156 -18.10 4.17 -13.42
N ASP A 157 -17.05 4.68 -12.80
CA ASP A 157 -16.27 5.80 -13.36
C ASP A 157 -15.42 5.38 -14.57
N PHE A 158 -15.07 4.10 -14.66
CA PHE A 158 -14.34 3.53 -15.79
C PHE A 158 -15.21 2.71 -16.76
N GLY A 159 -16.54 2.70 -16.57
CA GLY A 159 -17.48 1.98 -17.44
C GLY A 159 -17.19 0.48 -17.52
N ARG A 160 -16.79 -0.13 -16.40
CA ARG A 160 -16.50 -1.56 -16.30
C ARG A 160 -17.61 -2.29 -15.58
N GLU A 161 -17.80 -3.56 -15.93
CA GLU A 161 -18.68 -4.48 -15.24
C GLU A 161 -17.85 -5.44 -14.38
N ALA A 162 -18.44 -5.94 -13.30
CA ALA A 162 -17.85 -7.01 -12.51
C ALA A 162 -17.99 -8.31 -13.29
N GLU A 163 -16.89 -8.98 -13.60
CA GLU A 163 -16.84 -10.31 -14.20
C GLU A 163 -16.86 -11.40 -13.12
#